data_65418d6fca9853a64951a9c2fbf0587b
#
_entry.id   65418d6fca9853a64951a9c2fbf0587b
#
_cell.length_a   1.000
_cell.length_b   1.000
_cell.length_c   1.000
_cell.angle_alpha   90.00
_cell.angle_beta   90.00
_cell.angle_gamma   90.00
#
_symmetry.space_group_name_H-M   'P 1'
#
loop_
_entity.id
_entity.type
_entity.pdbx_description
1 polymer ?
#
loop_
_entity_poly.entity_id
_entity_poly.type
_entity_poly.pdbx_seq_one_letter_code
_entity_poly.pdbx_strand_id
1 'polypeptide(L)'
;MIEGKLRLTTVEGAGRQFVAQSGTGHALVLDDADGHSGAKPIELALLALGGCTAFDVINILRKKRQKVTGYEIELHADQNSEPPAFFTRVEIKHRLHGQIDPEAVRAAIHLSETKYCSVGAMISKTAKIETTFEILPEGIRETLPNAA
;
A
#
# COMPACT_ATOMS: atom_id res chain seq x y z
N MET A 1 -11.07 14.66 12.60
CA MET A 1 -11.32 13.28 13.07
C MET A 1 -11.47 12.38 11.84
N ILE A 2 -10.91 11.17 11.87
CA ILE A 2 -11.07 10.17 10.80
C ILE A 2 -12.11 9.16 11.28
N GLU A 3 -13.11 8.88 10.45
CA GLU A 3 -14.25 8.03 10.80
C GLU A 3 -14.43 6.90 9.82
N GLY A 4 -15.02 5.80 10.26
CA GLY A 4 -15.38 4.66 9.46
C GLY A 4 -16.40 3.78 10.15
N LYS A 5 -17.09 2.96 9.37
CA LYS A 5 -18.04 1.97 9.89
C LYS A 5 -17.91 0.67 9.11
N LEU A 6 -18.19 -0.42 9.77
CA LEU A 6 -18.21 -1.77 9.18
C LEU A 6 -19.55 -2.42 9.47
N ARG A 7 -20.05 -3.20 8.49
CA ARG A 7 -21.25 -3.99 8.63
C ARG A 7 -21.01 -5.40 8.12
N LEU A 8 -21.30 -6.41 8.95
CA LEU A 8 -21.29 -7.80 8.55
C LEU A 8 -22.36 -8.07 7.49
N THR A 9 -22.00 -8.70 6.39
CA THR A 9 -22.91 -9.06 5.28
C THR A 9 -23.27 -10.55 5.27
N THR A 10 -22.39 -11.40 5.81
CA THR A 10 -22.64 -12.86 5.96
C THR A 10 -23.29 -13.14 7.32
N VAL A 11 -24.57 -12.78 7.44
CA VAL A 11 -25.31 -12.90 8.73
C VAL A 11 -25.61 -14.37 9.06
N GLU A 12 -25.77 -15.21 8.02
CA GLU A 12 -25.98 -16.66 8.17
C GLU A 12 -24.68 -17.40 7.85
N GLY A 13 -24.41 -18.47 8.62
CA GLY A 13 -23.22 -19.29 8.45
C GLY A 13 -21.99 -18.73 9.18
N ALA A 14 -20.81 -19.24 8.83
CA ALA A 14 -19.54 -18.94 9.49
C ALA A 14 -18.71 -17.86 8.79
N GLY A 15 -19.18 -17.29 7.69
CA GLY A 15 -18.47 -16.27 6.90
C GLY A 15 -18.25 -14.97 7.67
N ARG A 16 -17.16 -14.28 7.34
CA ARG A 16 -16.76 -13.04 7.99
C ARG A 16 -16.57 -11.89 6.98
N GLN A 17 -17.49 -11.79 6.02
CA GLN A 17 -17.48 -10.70 5.05
C GLN A 17 -18.06 -9.43 5.66
N PHE A 18 -17.34 -8.34 5.53
CA PHE A 18 -17.78 -7.00 5.94
C PHE A 18 -17.74 -6.02 4.77
N VAL A 19 -18.71 -5.13 4.72
CA VAL A 19 -18.59 -3.88 3.97
C VAL A 19 -18.12 -2.81 4.93
N ALA A 20 -16.97 -2.23 4.62
CA ALA A 20 -16.40 -1.08 5.32
C ALA A 20 -16.66 0.20 4.51
N GLN A 21 -16.95 1.28 5.20
CA GLN A 21 -17.12 2.60 4.60
C GLN A 21 -16.35 3.65 5.38
N SER A 22 -15.51 4.41 4.67
CA SER A 22 -14.81 5.56 5.25
C SER A 22 -15.76 6.73 5.49
N GLY A 23 -15.36 7.67 6.34
CA GLY A 23 -16.10 8.92 6.57
C GLY A 23 -16.29 9.78 5.32
N THR A 24 -15.46 9.58 4.28
CA THR A 24 -15.60 10.21 2.97
C THR A 24 -16.62 9.53 2.04
N GLY A 25 -17.29 8.46 2.50
CA GLY A 25 -18.33 7.75 1.77
C GLY A 25 -17.87 6.61 0.86
N HIS A 26 -16.55 6.38 0.73
CA HIS A 26 -16.02 5.29 -0.10
C HIS A 26 -16.08 3.95 0.63
N ALA A 27 -16.54 2.93 -0.07
CA ALA A 27 -16.70 1.59 0.48
C ALA A 27 -15.75 0.59 -0.14
N LEU A 28 -15.42 -0.44 0.64
CA LEU A 28 -14.66 -1.61 0.21
C LEU A 28 -15.15 -2.86 0.95
N VAL A 29 -14.85 -4.03 0.41
CA VAL A 29 -15.17 -5.31 1.02
C VAL A 29 -13.94 -5.88 1.71
N LEU A 30 -14.13 -6.33 2.96
CA LEU A 30 -13.17 -7.16 3.68
C LEU A 30 -13.74 -8.57 3.78
N ASP A 31 -12.87 -9.55 3.64
CA ASP A 31 -13.26 -10.96 3.78
C ASP A 31 -12.18 -11.75 4.50
N ASP A 32 -12.48 -12.99 4.82
CA ASP A 32 -11.48 -13.94 5.30
C ASP A 32 -10.87 -14.77 4.15
N ALA A 33 -9.91 -15.63 4.49
CA ALA A 33 -9.22 -16.44 3.50
C ALA A 33 -10.13 -17.43 2.74
N ASP A 34 -11.27 -17.78 3.31
CA ASP A 34 -12.20 -18.76 2.75
C ASP A 34 -13.26 -18.12 1.84
N GLY A 35 -13.57 -16.84 2.07
CA GLY A 35 -14.65 -16.13 1.37
C GLY A 35 -14.32 -15.69 -0.04
N HIS A 36 -13.07 -15.37 -0.35
CA HIS A 36 -12.54 -14.96 -1.67
C HIS A 36 -13.23 -13.74 -2.32
N SER A 37 -13.91 -12.91 -1.56
CA SER A 37 -14.65 -11.74 -2.09
C SER A 37 -14.03 -10.38 -1.76
N GLY A 38 -13.01 -10.37 -0.92
CA GLY A 38 -12.32 -9.15 -0.50
C GLY A 38 -10.97 -9.44 0.13
N ALA A 39 -10.19 -8.39 0.33
CA ALA A 39 -8.91 -8.50 1.01
C ALA A 39 -9.09 -8.72 2.53
N LYS A 40 -8.17 -9.44 3.14
CA LYS A 40 -8.08 -9.54 4.59
C LYS A 40 -7.69 -8.19 5.21
N PRO A 41 -8.09 -7.89 6.45
CA PRO A 41 -7.73 -6.64 7.12
C PRO A 41 -6.22 -6.35 7.13
N ILE A 42 -5.39 -7.36 7.36
CA ILE A 42 -3.93 -7.19 7.36
C ILE A 42 -3.35 -6.89 5.97
N GLU A 43 -3.95 -7.43 4.90
CA GLU A 43 -3.58 -7.10 3.53
C GLU A 43 -3.92 -5.64 3.20
N LEU A 44 -5.06 -5.14 3.69
CA LEU A 44 -5.42 -3.73 3.55
C LEU A 44 -4.47 -2.80 4.30
N ALA A 45 -3.94 -3.22 5.45
CA ALA A 45 -2.91 -2.46 6.17
C ALA A 45 -1.62 -2.34 5.34
N LEU A 46 -1.21 -3.43 4.66
CA LEU A 46 -0.06 -3.42 3.75
C LEU A 46 -0.32 -2.52 2.54
N LEU A 47 -1.49 -2.64 1.91
CA LEU A 47 -1.88 -1.79 0.78
C LEU A 47 -1.99 -0.30 1.17
N ALA A 48 -2.46 -0.01 2.39
CA ALA A 48 -2.49 1.35 2.92
C ALA A 48 -1.09 1.95 3.06
N LEU A 49 -0.10 1.16 3.49
CA LEU A 49 1.30 1.58 3.52
C LEU A 49 1.80 1.91 2.11
N GLY A 50 1.58 1.02 1.15
CA GLY A 50 1.97 1.24 -0.25
C GLY A 50 1.30 2.48 -0.84
N GLY A 51 0.01 2.66 -0.64
CA GLY A 51 -0.74 3.83 -1.09
C GLY A 51 -0.24 5.14 -0.45
N CYS A 52 0.05 5.11 0.84
CA CYS A 52 0.54 6.27 1.58
C CYS A 52 1.88 6.76 0.99
N THR A 53 2.87 5.88 0.85
CA THR A 53 4.15 6.25 0.26
C THR A 53 4.03 6.59 -1.24
N ALA A 54 3.15 5.92 -1.99
CA ALA A 54 2.91 6.21 -3.40
C ALA A 54 2.42 7.65 -3.62
N PHE A 55 1.46 8.08 -2.82
CA PHE A 55 0.92 9.45 -2.89
C PHE A 55 1.98 10.50 -2.62
N ASP A 56 2.83 10.27 -1.63
CA ASP A 56 3.92 11.19 -1.32
C ASP A 56 4.93 11.26 -2.46
N VAL A 57 5.41 10.11 -2.91
CA VAL A 57 6.46 10.01 -3.94
C VAL A 57 6.00 10.64 -5.25
N ILE A 58 4.81 10.28 -5.75
CA ILE A 58 4.31 10.86 -7.01
C ILE A 58 4.09 12.38 -6.89
N ASN A 59 3.59 12.84 -5.75
CA ASN A 59 3.37 14.27 -5.52
C ASN A 59 4.69 15.06 -5.50
N ILE A 60 5.72 14.51 -4.84
CA ILE A 60 7.04 15.14 -4.77
C ILE A 60 7.70 15.15 -6.15
N LEU A 61 7.65 14.04 -6.90
CA LEU A 61 8.20 13.94 -8.25
C LEU A 61 7.54 14.94 -9.22
N ARG A 62 6.21 15.10 -9.13
CA ARG A 62 5.49 16.11 -9.92
C ARG A 62 5.90 17.53 -9.57
N LYS A 63 6.07 17.86 -8.29
CA LYS A 63 6.59 19.15 -7.84
C LYS A 63 8.02 19.40 -8.33
N LYS A 64 8.83 18.37 -8.43
CA LYS A 64 10.18 18.41 -9.02
C LYS A 64 10.16 18.34 -10.56
N ARG A 65 8.99 18.42 -11.19
CA ARG A 65 8.80 18.41 -12.65
C ARG A 65 9.41 17.17 -13.35
N GLN A 66 9.43 16.05 -12.67
CA GLN A 66 9.88 14.79 -13.25
C GLN A 66 8.80 14.21 -14.19
N LYS A 67 9.23 13.66 -15.32
CA LYS A 67 8.33 13.07 -16.32
C LYS A 67 8.03 11.62 -15.98
N VAL A 68 7.09 11.40 -15.08
CA VAL A 68 6.61 10.07 -14.70
C VAL A 68 5.47 9.67 -15.65
N THR A 69 5.64 8.58 -16.39
CA THR A 69 4.66 8.03 -17.33
C THR A 69 3.96 6.78 -16.81
N GLY A 70 4.49 6.17 -15.76
CA GLY A 70 3.89 5.04 -15.05
C GLY A 70 4.52 4.88 -13.67
N TYR A 71 3.76 4.31 -12.73
CA TYR A 71 4.23 4.09 -11.39
C TYR A 71 3.50 2.90 -10.76
N GLU A 72 4.25 1.95 -10.28
CA GLU A 72 3.78 0.73 -9.64
C GLU A 72 4.54 0.51 -8.33
N ILE A 73 3.92 -0.15 -7.38
CA ILE A 73 4.56 -0.55 -6.12
C ILE A 73 4.31 -2.03 -5.88
N GLU A 74 5.39 -2.77 -5.65
CA GLU A 74 5.35 -4.13 -5.13
C GLU A 74 5.58 -4.11 -3.63
N LEU A 75 4.83 -4.93 -2.90
CA LEU A 75 4.85 -5.00 -1.45
C LEU A 75 4.97 -6.45 -0.99
N HIS A 76 5.91 -6.73 -0.11
CA HIS A 76 6.03 -8.01 0.58
C HIS A 76 6.17 -7.76 2.08
N ALA A 77 5.52 -8.60 2.89
CA ALA A 77 5.59 -8.46 4.34
C ALA A 77 5.66 -9.81 5.04
N ASP A 78 6.51 -9.88 6.04
CA ASP A 78 6.59 -10.99 6.99
C ASP A 78 5.84 -10.62 8.26
N GLN A 79 5.18 -11.62 8.86
CA GLN A 79 4.51 -11.50 10.14
C GLN A 79 5.17 -12.42 11.17
N ASN A 80 5.08 -12.07 12.46
CA ASN A 80 5.44 -13.01 13.52
C ASN A 80 4.48 -14.21 13.53
N SER A 81 4.96 -15.36 14.00
CA SER A 81 4.21 -16.63 13.98
C SER A 81 3.11 -16.72 15.03
N GLU A 82 3.24 -15.96 16.12
CA GLU A 82 2.34 -16.01 17.26
C GLU A 82 1.37 -14.80 17.24
N PRO A 83 0.10 -14.97 17.64
CA PRO A 83 -0.82 -13.86 17.78
C PRO A 83 -0.37 -12.87 18.88
N PRO A 84 -0.55 -11.55 18.65
CA PRO A 84 -1.03 -10.92 17.42
C PRO A 84 0.02 -10.95 16.30
N ALA A 85 -0.39 -11.41 15.11
CA ALA A 85 0.47 -11.55 13.94
C ALA A 85 0.70 -10.20 13.22
N PHE A 86 1.46 -9.32 13.85
CA PHE A 86 1.84 -8.03 13.27
C PHE A 86 3.00 -8.17 12.27
N PHE A 87 3.19 -7.16 11.42
CA PHE A 87 4.34 -7.13 10.51
C PHE A 87 5.66 -6.98 11.27
N THR A 88 6.63 -7.82 10.91
CA THR A 88 8.01 -7.77 11.42
C THR A 88 8.99 -7.21 10.40
N ARG A 89 8.70 -7.39 9.11
CA ARG A 89 9.47 -6.86 7.99
C ARG A 89 8.52 -6.51 6.85
N VAL A 90 8.79 -5.39 6.19
CA VAL A 90 8.08 -4.99 4.97
C VAL A 90 9.09 -4.56 3.92
N GLU A 91 8.97 -5.12 2.73
CA GLU A 91 9.72 -4.69 1.55
C GLU A 91 8.81 -3.88 0.64
N ILE A 92 9.28 -2.71 0.24
CA ILE A 92 8.60 -1.82 -0.71
C ILE A 92 9.51 -1.63 -1.92
N LYS A 93 9.02 -1.98 -3.09
CA LYS A 93 9.73 -1.72 -4.35
C LYS A 93 8.93 -0.75 -5.21
N HIS A 94 9.49 0.43 -5.44
CA HIS A 94 8.92 1.42 -6.35
C HIS A 94 9.42 1.16 -7.78
N ARG A 95 8.49 0.98 -8.72
CA ARG A 95 8.78 0.83 -10.15
C ARG A 95 8.23 2.04 -10.89
N LEU A 96 9.11 2.87 -11.41
CA LEU A 96 8.77 4.14 -12.05
C LEU A 96 9.11 4.07 -13.53
N HIS A 97 8.24 4.60 -14.36
CA HIS A 97 8.45 4.67 -15.82
C HIS A 97 8.59 6.12 -16.24
N GLY A 98 9.52 6.39 -17.15
CA GLY A 98 9.73 7.70 -17.75
C GLY A 98 11.15 8.25 -17.62
N GLN A 99 11.29 9.52 -17.96
CA GLN A 99 12.55 10.25 -17.83
C GLN A 99 12.63 10.91 -16.45
N ILE A 100 13.21 10.20 -15.50
CA ILE A 100 13.20 10.57 -14.09
C ILE A 100 14.62 10.56 -13.55
N ASP A 101 15.01 11.61 -12.85
CA ASP A 101 16.29 11.68 -12.16
C ASP A 101 16.27 10.73 -10.93
N PRO A 102 17.20 9.76 -10.83
CA PRO A 102 17.30 8.87 -9.67
C PRO A 102 17.45 9.60 -8.33
N GLU A 103 18.13 10.74 -8.30
CA GLU A 103 18.28 11.54 -7.07
C GLU A 103 16.94 12.17 -6.64
N ALA A 104 16.10 12.54 -7.60
CA ALA A 104 14.76 13.01 -7.31
C ALA A 104 13.90 11.90 -6.67
N VAL A 105 14.03 10.65 -7.14
CA VAL A 105 13.34 9.48 -6.57
C VAL A 105 13.83 9.20 -5.15
N ARG A 106 15.16 9.15 -4.93
CA ARG A 106 15.73 8.95 -3.57
C ARG A 106 15.23 9.99 -2.59
N ALA A 107 15.25 11.26 -3.00
CA ALA A 107 14.77 12.36 -2.16
C ALA A 107 13.26 12.25 -1.86
N ALA A 108 12.46 11.83 -2.84
CA ALA A 108 11.02 11.65 -2.66
C ALA A 108 10.71 10.52 -1.68
N ILE A 109 11.36 9.37 -1.83
CA ILE A 109 11.23 8.23 -0.92
C ILE A 109 11.66 8.61 0.49
N HIS A 110 12.83 9.23 0.64
CA HIS A 110 13.35 9.67 1.94
C HIS A 110 12.38 10.63 2.65
N LEU A 111 11.82 11.60 1.94
CA LEU A 111 10.84 12.54 2.50
C LEU A 111 9.53 11.84 2.90
N SER A 112 9.06 10.86 2.12
CA SER A 112 7.91 10.06 2.50
C SER A 112 8.17 9.32 3.82
N GLU A 113 9.26 8.58 3.89
CA GLU A 113 9.61 7.75 5.04
C GLU A 113 9.85 8.53 6.33
N THR A 114 10.51 9.68 6.22
CA THR A 114 10.96 10.45 7.40
C THR A 114 9.98 11.52 7.84
N LYS A 115 9.06 11.97 6.95
CA LYS A 115 8.24 13.15 7.23
C LYS A 115 6.75 13.00 6.96
N TYR A 116 6.36 12.29 5.89
CA TYR A 116 4.98 12.39 5.39
C TYR A 116 4.14 11.14 5.58
N CYS A 117 4.70 9.94 5.42
CA CYS A 117 3.92 8.70 5.43
C CYS A 117 3.42 8.33 6.84
N SER A 118 2.16 8.66 7.12
CA SER A 118 1.51 8.39 8.40
C SER A 118 1.41 6.89 8.69
N VAL A 119 1.08 6.09 7.69
CA VAL A 119 0.97 4.63 7.83
C VAL A 119 2.34 4.01 8.07
N GLY A 120 3.37 4.48 7.37
CA GLY A 120 4.76 4.07 7.59
C GLY A 120 5.23 4.37 9.01
N ALA A 121 4.89 5.54 9.54
CA ALA A 121 5.22 5.92 10.92
C ALA A 121 4.57 5.00 11.96
N MET A 122 3.39 4.45 11.69
CA MET A 122 2.73 3.46 12.55
C MET A 122 3.37 2.07 12.43
N ILE A 123 3.50 1.57 11.20
CA ILE A 123 4.00 0.20 10.93
C ILE A 123 5.47 0.05 11.33
N SER A 124 6.29 1.09 11.18
CA SER A 124 7.71 1.06 11.59
C SER A 124 7.95 0.86 13.10
N LYS A 125 6.90 0.92 13.91
CA LYS A 125 7.00 0.60 15.35
C LYS A 125 7.20 -0.90 15.61
N THR A 126 6.77 -1.74 14.69
CA THR A 126 6.88 -3.21 14.80
C THR A 126 7.70 -3.83 13.67
N ALA A 127 7.72 -3.22 12.49
CA ALA A 127 8.34 -3.77 11.30
C ALA A 127 9.56 -2.95 10.85
N LYS A 128 10.59 -3.66 10.41
CA LYS A 128 11.65 -3.06 9.59
C LYS A 128 11.10 -2.85 8.18
N ILE A 129 11.09 -1.60 7.72
CA ILE A 129 10.69 -1.25 6.35
C ILE A 129 11.95 -1.09 5.50
N GLU A 130 12.02 -1.81 4.39
CA GLU A 130 13.12 -1.79 3.44
C GLU A 130 12.58 -1.35 2.07
N THR A 131 13.11 -0.23 1.57
CA THR A 131 12.61 0.37 0.34
C THR A 131 13.67 0.35 -0.75
N THR A 132 13.26 -0.06 -1.94
CA THR A 132 14.06 -0.04 -3.16
C THR A 132 13.29 0.62 -4.29
N PHE A 133 13.98 1.03 -5.36
CA PHE A 133 13.32 1.51 -6.56
C PHE A 133 14.08 1.14 -7.83
N GLU A 134 13.36 1.13 -8.94
CA GLU A 134 13.91 1.05 -10.30
C GLU A 134 13.21 2.04 -11.21
N ILE A 135 13.94 2.56 -12.20
CA ILE A 135 13.41 3.43 -13.23
C ILE A 135 13.47 2.67 -14.55
N LEU A 136 12.32 2.53 -15.19
CA LEU A 136 12.13 1.78 -16.42
C LEU A 136 11.84 2.72 -17.60
N PRO A 137 12.17 2.34 -18.85
CA PRO A 137 11.81 3.12 -20.03
C PRO A 137 10.29 3.29 -20.17
N GLU A 138 9.88 4.33 -20.91
CA GLU A 138 8.48 4.52 -21.29
C GLU A 138 7.95 3.30 -22.06
N GLY A 139 6.69 2.94 -21.84
CA GLY A 139 5.96 1.95 -22.64
C GLY A 139 5.92 0.52 -22.10
N ILE A 140 6.66 0.18 -21.05
CA ILE A 140 6.53 -1.12 -20.37
C ILE A 140 5.51 -0.97 -19.24
N ARG A 141 4.25 -1.25 -19.53
CA ARG A 141 3.23 -1.44 -18.49
C ARG A 141 3.10 -2.92 -18.21
N GLU A 142 3.56 -3.37 -17.06
CA GLU A 142 3.11 -4.67 -16.56
C GLU A 142 1.63 -4.52 -16.16
N THR A 143 0.80 -5.40 -16.70
CA THR A 143 -0.58 -5.53 -16.22
C THR A 143 -0.54 -6.01 -14.78
N LEU A 144 -1.38 -5.46 -13.92
CA LEU A 144 -1.60 -6.04 -12.60
C LEU A 144 -1.84 -7.54 -12.78
N PRO A 145 -1.20 -8.40 -11.97
CA PRO A 145 -1.48 -9.83 -12.03
C PRO A 145 -2.99 -10.00 -11.84
N ASN A 146 -3.62 -10.70 -12.78
CA ASN A 146 -5.02 -11.06 -12.63
C ASN A 146 -5.15 -11.74 -11.27
N ALA A 147 -6.00 -11.19 -10.42
CA ALA A 147 -6.42 -11.86 -9.20
C ALA A 147 -7.01 -13.21 -9.63
N ALA A 148 -6.27 -14.26 -9.37
CA ALA A 148 -6.73 -15.63 -9.60
C ALA A 148 -7.72 -16.02 -8.52
#